data_ec2a238b0a0e65378e74faa9e19c06d8
#
_entry.id   ec2a238b0a0e65378e74faa9e19c06d8
#
_cell.length_a   1.000
_cell.length_b   1.000
_cell.length_c   1.000
_cell.angle_alpha   90.00
_cell.angle_beta   90.00
_cell.angle_gamma   90.00
#
_symmetry.space_group_name_H-M   'P 1'
#
loop_
_entity.id
_entity.type
_entity.pdbx_description
1 polymer ?
#
loop_
_entity_poly.entity_id
_entity_poly.type
_entity_poly.pdbx_seq_one_letter_code
_entity_poly.pdbx_strand_id
1 'polypeptide(L)'
;ICNSGYNDTDYTDRSFITRSSLLGNPDIILICGATNDHWADVPLGNYQYSDWKRADLYCFRPAMAKLLSDIRQHYPNVEVYFILNSELKDVINESVKKICNKYQVPVITLHDIDKKNGHPSIKGMKSIAEQVLKVIKK
;
A
#
# COMPACT_ATOMS: atom_id res chain seq x y z
N ILE A 1 -1.28 -3.88 4.94
CA ILE A 1 -1.04 -4.67 3.74
C ILE A 1 -0.83 -6.15 4.06
N CYS A 2 0.13 -6.46 4.91
CA CYS A 2 0.44 -7.85 5.26
C CYS A 2 -0.54 -8.43 6.27
N ASN A 3 -0.36 -9.71 6.60
CA ASN A 3 -1.24 -10.42 7.54
C ASN A 3 -0.94 -10.16 9.02
N SER A 4 0.10 -9.39 9.33
CA SER A 4 0.41 -8.94 10.69
C SER A 4 -0.29 -7.62 10.99
N GLY A 5 -0.73 -7.45 12.24
CA GLY A 5 -1.36 -6.23 12.70
C GLY A 5 -0.91 -5.82 14.09
N TYR A 6 -1.67 -4.94 14.71
CA TYR A 6 -1.37 -4.42 16.04
C TYR A 6 -1.41 -5.53 17.09
N ASN A 7 -0.49 -5.48 18.05
CA ASN A 7 -0.41 -6.41 19.17
C ASN A 7 -0.33 -7.88 18.72
N ASP A 8 0.43 -8.15 17.66
CA ASP A 8 0.61 -9.49 17.08
C ASP A 8 -0.71 -10.15 16.65
N THR A 9 -1.73 -9.36 16.36
CA THR A 9 -3.01 -9.84 15.87
C THR A 9 -2.88 -10.34 14.43
N ASP A 10 -3.53 -11.46 14.13
CA ASP A 10 -3.59 -12.01 12.78
C ASP A 10 -4.67 -11.28 11.97
N TYR A 11 -4.26 -10.58 10.92
CA TYR A 11 -5.16 -9.83 10.04
C TYR A 11 -5.38 -10.51 8.68
N THR A 12 -5.17 -11.83 8.60
CA THR A 12 -5.31 -12.58 7.33
C THR A 12 -6.66 -12.36 6.66
N ASP A 13 -7.74 -12.27 7.42
CA ASP A 13 -9.09 -12.10 6.89
C ASP A 13 -9.38 -10.69 6.36
N ARG A 14 -8.55 -9.71 6.69
CA ARG A 14 -8.80 -8.30 6.35
C ARG A 14 -7.62 -7.57 5.72
N SER A 15 -6.52 -8.25 5.46
CA SER A 15 -5.35 -7.65 4.82
C SER A 15 -5.64 -7.33 3.35
N PHE A 16 -4.88 -6.40 2.78
CA PHE A 16 -5.01 -6.06 1.36
C PHE A 16 -4.75 -7.26 0.46
N ILE A 17 -3.75 -8.09 0.81
CA ILE A 17 -3.42 -9.27 0.00
C ILE A 17 -4.56 -10.28 -0.07
N THR A 18 -5.35 -10.39 0.98
CA THR A 18 -6.51 -11.29 1.01
C THR A 18 -7.68 -10.75 0.20
N ARG A 19 -7.87 -9.43 0.20
CA ARG A 19 -9.04 -8.79 -0.43
C ARG A 19 -8.80 -8.28 -1.84
N SER A 20 -7.58 -8.39 -2.35
CA SER A 20 -7.20 -7.78 -3.64
C SER A 20 -7.96 -8.35 -4.84
N SER A 21 -8.48 -9.56 -4.75
CA SER A 21 -9.27 -10.18 -5.82
C SER A 21 -10.76 -9.81 -5.80
N LEU A 22 -11.20 -9.00 -4.81
CA LEU A 22 -12.62 -8.68 -4.58
C LEU A 22 -12.99 -7.28 -5.06
N LEU A 23 -12.23 -6.69 -5.97
CA LEU A 23 -12.42 -5.29 -6.38
C LEU A 23 -13.44 -5.08 -7.51
N GLY A 24 -14.05 -6.14 -8.00
CA GLY A 24 -15.01 -6.04 -9.12
C GLY A 24 -14.32 -5.69 -10.43
N ASN A 25 -14.86 -4.73 -11.17
CA ASN A 25 -14.34 -4.31 -12.48
C ASN A 25 -13.88 -2.84 -12.44
N PRO A 26 -12.77 -2.52 -11.75
CA PRO A 26 -12.32 -1.14 -11.66
C PRO A 26 -11.64 -0.66 -12.95
N ASP A 27 -11.72 0.64 -13.22
CA ASP A 27 -10.93 1.29 -14.27
C ASP A 27 -9.59 1.77 -13.72
N ILE A 28 -9.58 2.18 -12.44
CA ILE A 28 -8.39 2.66 -11.74
C ILE A 28 -8.38 2.03 -10.34
N ILE A 29 -7.21 1.57 -9.91
CA ILE A 29 -7.00 1.09 -8.55
C ILE A 29 -6.07 2.05 -7.82
N LEU A 30 -6.54 2.60 -6.71
CA LEU A 30 -5.76 3.45 -5.82
C LEU A 30 -5.49 2.66 -4.54
N ILE A 31 -4.21 2.41 -4.25
CA ILE A 31 -3.80 1.70 -3.05
C ILE A 31 -3.30 2.72 -2.05
N CYS A 32 -4.03 2.90 -0.95
CA CYS A 32 -3.61 3.76 0.15
C CYS A 32 -3.27 2.88 1.34
N GLY A 33 -1.99 2.57 1.51
CA GLY A 33 -1.55 1.61 2.50
C GLY A 33 -0.19 1.96 3.09
N ALA A 34 0.37 1.00 3.82
CA ALA A 34 1.63 1.08 4.55
C ALA A 34 1.57 1.90 5.85
N THR A 35 0.60 2.77 6.04
CA THR A 35 0.48 3.58 7.25
C THR A 35 0.27 2.71 8.50
N ASN A 36 -0.66 1.77 8.44
CA ASN A 36 -0.90 0.87 9.57
C ASN A 36 0.24 -0.11 9.77
N ASP A 37 0.89 -0.56 8.70
CA ASP A 37 2.08 -1.40 8.80
C ASP A 37 3.21 -0.66 9.52
N HIS A 38 3.39 0.62 9.23
CA HIS A 38 4.35 1.48 9.93
C HIS A 38 4.02 1.59 11.43
N TRP A 39 2.77 1.95 11.76
CA TRP A 39 2.36 2.15 13.16
C TRP A 39 2.35 0.86 13.96
N ALA A 40 1.99 -0.26 13.35
CA ALA A 40 2.00 -1.57 13.99
C ALA A 40 3.40 -2.17 14.11
N ASP A 41 4.39 -1.56 13.48
CA ASP A 41 5.79 -2.01 13.47
C ASP A 41 5.91 -3.46 13.02
N VAL A 42 5.23 -3.80 11.92
CA VAL A 42 5.22 -5.17 11.39
C VAL A 42 6.61 -5.58 10.89
N PRO A 43 6.92 -6.89 10.88
CA PRO A 43 8.20 -7.36 10.33
C PRO A 43 8.34 -6.96 8.87
N LEU A 44 9.54 -6.49 8.47
CA LEU A 44 9.79 -6.10 7.10
C LEU A 44 9.94 -7.30 6.16
N GLY A 45 10.68 -8.31 6.58
CA GLY A 45 11.02 -9.44 5.73
C GLY A 45 11.99 -9.06 4.61
N ASN A 46 12.25 -10.00 3.74
CA ASN A 46 13.11 -9.79 2.58
C ASN A 46 12.31 -9.35 1.36
N TYR A 47 12.95 -8.70 0.40
CA TYR A 47 12.34 -8.48 -0.91
C TYR A 47 12.17 -9.84 -1.57
N GLN A 48 10.92 -10.20 -1.84
CA GLN A 48 10.56 -11.51 -2.40
C GLN A 48 9.46 -11.32 -3.43
N TYR A 49 9.71 -11.78 -4.65
CA TYR A 49 8.85 -11.53 -5.80
C TYR A 49 8.21 -12.79 -6.38
N SER A 50 8.39 -13.93 -5.72
CA SER A 50 7.79 -15.21 -6.13
C SER A 50 7.83 -16.21 -4.99
N ASP A 51 7.15 -17.34 -5.17
CA ASP A 51 7.19 -18.49 -4.26
C ASP A 51 6.85 -18.13 -2.80
N TRP A 52 5.87 -17.25 -2.62
CA TRP A 52 5.45 -16.83 -1.29
C TRP A 52 4.80 -17.98 -0.53
N LYS A 53 5.31 -18.21 0.68
CA LYS A 53 4.72 -19.15 1.64
C LYS A 53 3.84 -18.36 2.60
N ARG A 54 2.97 -19.07 3.31
CA ARG A 54 2.06 -18.44 4.28
C ARG A 54 2.79 -17.54 5.28
N ALA A 55 3.92 -18.02 5.82
CA ALA A 55 4.71 -17.26 6.78
C ALA A 55 5.26 -15.96 6.19
N ASP A 56 5.62 -15.94 4.92
CA ASP A 56 6.17 -14.77 4.26
C ASP A 56 5.15 -13.61 4.23
N LEU A 57 3.87 -13.92 4.16
CA LEU A 57 2.81 -12.92 4.05
C LEU A 57 2.50 -12.21 5.36
N TYR A 58 3.16 -12.60 6.44
CA TYR A 58 3.14 -11.85 7.70
C TYR A 58 4.21 -10.77 7.75
N CYS A 59 5.05 -10.68 6.71
CA CYS A 59 6.07 -9.65 6.57
C CYS A 59 5.69 -8.64 5.49
N PHE A 60 6.07 -7.39 5.70
CA PHE A 60 5.63 -6.28 4.84
C PHE A 60 6.10 -6.42 3.39
N ARG A 61 7.42 -6.61 3.17
CA ARG A 61 7.98 -6.64 1.81
C ARG A 61 7.45 -7.78 0.95
N PRO A 62 7.43 -9.03 1.44
CA PRO A 62 6.84 -10.12 0.65
C PRO A 62 5.36 -9.89 0.36
N ALA A 63 4.59 -9.43 1.35
CA ALA A 63 3.16 -9.17 1.19
C ALA A 63 2.89 -8.05 0.19
N MET A 64 3.66 -6.98 0.24
CA MET A 64 3.55 -5.87 -0.71
C MET A 64 3.81 -6.33 -2.14
N ALA A 65 4.86 -7.13 -2.34
CA ALA A 65 5.19 -7.68 -3.65
C ALA A 65 4.07 -8.59 -4.17
N LYS A 66 3.53 -9.46 -3.31
CA LYS A 66 2.41 -10.33 -3.70
C LYS A 66 1.17 -9.51 -4.06
N LEU A 67 0.87 -8.48 -3.28
CA LEU A 67 -0.28 -7.61 -3.54
C LEU A 67 -0.21 -7.02 -4.96
N LEU A 68 0.92 -6.44 -5.32
CA LEU A 68 1.08 -5.82 -6.64
C LEU A 68 1.11 -6.87 -7.76
N SER A 69 1.75 -8.02 -7.52
CA SER A 69 1.73 -9.13 -8.47
C SER A 69 0.31 -9.62 -8.73
N ASP A 70 -0.47 -9.84 -7.67
CA ASP A 70 -1.85 -10.31 -7.80
C ASP A 70 -2.73 -9.28 -8.52
N ILE A 71 -2.59 -8.01 -8.20
CA ILE A 71 -3.34 -6.94 -8.87
C ILE A 71 -3.01 -6.89 -10.37
N ARG A 72 -1.73 -6.98 -10.73
CA ARG A 72 -1.33 -6.98 -12.14
C ARG A 72 -1.85 -8.20 -12.90
N GLN A 73 -1.96 -9.35 -12.23
CA GLN A 73 -2.48 -10.58 -12.84
C GLN A 73 -4.00 -10.57 -12.97
N HIS A 74 -4.72 -10.12 -11.93
CA HIS A 74 -6.19 -10.09 -11.93
C HIS A 74 -6.76 -8.93 -12.74
N TYR A 75 -6.04 -7.82 -12.84
CA TYR A 75 -6.51 -6.58 -13.47
C TYR A 75 -5.45 -6.04 -14.45
N PRO A 76 -5.13 -6.80 -15.52
CA PRO A 76 -3.95 -6.52 -16.36
C PRO A 76 -4.02 -5.18 -17.11
N ASN A 77 -5.21 -4.66 -17.37
CA ASN A 77 -5.40 -3.43 -18.15
C ASN A 77 -5.82 -2.23 -17.30
N VAL A 78 -5.75 -2.35 -15.98
CA VAL A 78 -6.19 -1.30 -15.06
C VAL A 78 -5.01 -0.43 -14.66
N GLU A 79 -5.22 0.88 -14.61
CA GLU A 79 -4.24 1.80 -14.05
C GLU A 79 -4.17 1.61 -12.53
N VAL A 80 -2.95 1.50 -12.00
CA VAL A 80 -2.72 1.28 -10.57
C VAL A 80 -1.78 2.36 -10.05
N TYR A 81 -2.14 2.97 -8.93
CA TYR A 81 -1.32 3.98 -8.25
C TYR A 81 -1.22 3.64 -6.78
N PHE A 82 -0.07 3.89 -6.18
CA PHE A 82 0.11 3.74 -4.73
C PHE A 82 0.22 5.11 -4.10
N ILE A 83 -0.65 5.38 -3.12
CA ILE A 83 -0.66 6.63 -2.37
C ILE A 83 0.15 6.42 -1.10
N LEU A 84 1.32 7.05 -1.03
CA LEU A 84 2.23 6.92 0.11
C LEU A 84 2.08 8.12 1.04
N ASN A 85 1.68 7.84 2.28
CA ASN A 85 1.49 8.87 3.29
C ASN A 85 2.83 9.51 3.70
N SER A 86 2.76 10.70 4.27
CA SER A 86 3.92 11.39 4.85
C SER A 86 4.29 10.82 6.22
N GLU A 87 5.50 11.11 6.69
CA GLU A 87 5.95 10.81 8.06
C GLU A 87 6.06 9.33 8.39
N LEU A 88 6.23 8.46 7.39
CA LEU A 88 6.51 7.05 7.61
C LEU A 88 8.02 6.82 7.73
N LYS A 89 8.41 5.68 8.35
CA LYS A 89 9.81 5.29 8.48
C LYS A 89 10.47 5.21 7.10
N ASP A 90 11.75 5.58 7.03
CA ASP A 90 12.50 5.54 5.77
C ASP A 90 12.52 4.14 5.15
N VAL A 91 12.64 3.10 5.96
CA VAL A 91 12.65 1.70 5.48
C VAL A 91 11.32 1.30 4.85
N ILE A 92 10.20 1.85 5.33
CA ILE A 92 8.88 1.64 4.72
C ILE A 92 8.82 2.38 3.37
N ASN A 93 9.24 3.64 3.34
CA ASN A 93 9.25 4.44 2.11
C ASN A 93 10.11 3.80 1.03
N GLU A 94 11.31 3.36 1.37
CA GLU A 94 12.21 2.66 0.45
C GLU A 94 11.59 1.37 -0.08
N SER A 95 10.98 0.58 0.82
CA SER A 95 10.34 -0.68 0.45
C SER A 95 9.20 -0.46 -0.54
N VAL A 96 8.33 0.51 -0.26
CA VAL A 96 7.20 0.85 -1.14
C VAL A 96 7.71 1.27 -2.52
N LYS A 97 8.65 2.20 -2.56
CA LYS A 97 9.17 2.73 -3.83
C LYS A 97 9.85 1.65 -4.66
N LYS A 98 10.66 0.81 -4.02
CA LYS A 98 11.39 -0.27 -4.72
C LYS A 98 10.42 -1.31 -5.30
N ILE A 99 9.46 -1.74 -4.51
CA ILE A 99 8.49 -2.76 -4.93
C ILE A 99 7.54 -2.21 -6.00
N CYS A 100 7.05 -0.99 -5.81
CA CYS A 100 6.21 -0.32 -6.82
C CYS A 100 6.95 -0.15 -8.15
N ASN A 101 8.24 0.21 -8.11
CA ASN A 101 9.05 0.32 -9.31
C ASN A 101 9.16 -1.01 -10.05
N LYS A 102 9.33 -2.11 -9.33
CA LYS A 102 9.37 -3.45 -9.91
C LYS A 102 8.13 -3.78 -10.72
N TYR A 103 6.96 -3.38 -10.24
CA TYR A 103 5.67 -3.67 -10.89
C TYR A 103 5.14 -2.50 -11.71
N GLN A 104 5.95 -1.47 -11.93
CA GLN A 104 5.57 -0.28 -12.72
C GLN A 104 4.32 0.41 -12.18
N VAL A 105 4.23 0.51 -10.86
CA VAL A 105 3.15 1.22 -10.17
C VAL A 105 3.66 2.59 -9.74
N PRO A 106 3.11 3.70 -10.28
CA PRO A 106 3.50 5.03 -9.84
C PRO A 106 3.16 5.25 -8.38
N VAL A 107 4.08 5.90 -7.65
CA VAL A 107 3.89 6.26 -6.25
C VAL A 107 3.55 7.73 -6.16
N ILE A 108 2.42 8.03 -5.53
CA ILE A 108 2.00 9.41 -5.24
C ILE A 108 2.42 9.69 -3.81
N THR A 109 3.53 10.42 -3.63
CA THR A 109 4.02 10.77 -2.29
C THR A 109 3.28 11.98 -1.78
N LEU A 110 2.50 11.81 -0.72
CA LEU A 110 1.78 12.91 -0.09
C LEU A 110 2.74 13.82 0.68
N HIS A 111 2.41 15.11 0.74
CA HIS A 111 3.17 16.11 1.45
C HIS A 111 2.24 17.17 2.03
N ASP A 112 2.66 17.77 3.14
CA ASP A 112 1.96 18.91 3.77
C ASP A 112 0.48 18.63 4.01
N ILE A 113 0.16 17.48 4.62
CA ILE A 113 -1.21 17.08 4.92
C ILE A 113 -1.58 17.59 6.31
N ASP A 114 -2.61 18.44 6.40
CA ASP A 114 -3.14 18.92 7.67
C ASP A 114 -3.78 17.76 8.44
N LYS A 115 -3.40 17.60 9.71
CA LYS A 115 -3.82 16.47 10.53
C LYS A 115 -4.44 16.93 11.84
N LYS A 116 -5.38 16.15 12.33
CA LYS A 116 -5.98 16.31 13.64
C LYS A 116 -5.96 14.94 14.33
N ASN A 117 -5.32 14.87 15.51
CA ASN A 117 -5.17 13.61 16.27
C ASN A 117 -4.50 12.49 15.45
N GLY A 118 -3.48 12.83 14.64
CA GLY A 118 -2.75 11.87 13.83
C GLY A 118 -3.44 11.42 12.54
N HIS A 119 -4.66 11.88 12.30
CA HIS A 119 -5.43 11.57 11.09
C HIS A 119 -5.62 12.82 10.24
N PRO A 120 -5.76 12.69 8.91
CA PRO A 120 -6.02 13.85 8.07
C PRO A 120 -7.29 14.56 8.52
N SER A 121 -7.23 15.88 8.65
CA SER A 121 -8.41 16.72 8.87
C SER A 121 -9.23 16.80 7.58
N ILE A 122 -10.39 17.50 7.62
CA ILE A 122 -11.17 17.75 6.40
C ILE A 122 -10.32 18.49 5.37
N LYS A 123 -9.56 19.48 5.80
CA LYS A 123 -8.62 20.22 4.95
C LYS A 123 -7.51 19.30 4.41
N GLY A 124 -6.99 18.40 5.25
CA GLY A 124 -5.99 17.42 4.86
C GLY A 124 -6.53 16.42 3.83
N MET A 125 -7.74 15.94 4.01
CA MET A 125 -8.38 15.02 3.04
C MET A 125 -8.59 15.68 1.69
N LYS A 126 -8.96 16.96 1.67
CA LYS A 126 -9.09 17.73 0.43
C LYS A 126 -7.73 17.84 -0.27
N SER A 127 -6.69 18.13 0.48
CA SER A 127 -5.33 18.21 -0.03
C SER A 127 -4.88 16.87 -0.64
N ILE A 128 -5.16 15.74 0.02
CA ILE A 128 -4.88 14.41 -0.51
C ILE A 128 -5.56 14.21 -1.86
N ALA A 129 -6.85 14.51 -1.95
CA ALA A 129 -7.60 14.38 -3.19
C ALA A 129 -7.00 15.23 -4.31
N GLU A 130 -6.61 16.46 -4.03
CA GLU A 130 -6.00 17.37 -4.99
C GLU A 130 -4.65 16.84 -5.47
N GLN A 131 -3.80 16.34 -4.55
CA GLN A 131 -2.49 15.78 -4.90
C GLN A 131 -2.63 14.52 -5.77
N VAL A 132 -3.58 13.66 -5.46
CA VAL A 132 -3.86 12.44 -6.25
C VAL A 132 -4.37 12.82 -7.64
N LEU A 133 -5.32 13.74 -7.73
CA LEU A 133 -5.91 14.16 -9.01
C LEU A 133 -4.89 14.77 -9.96
N LYS A 134 -3.90 15.48 -9.46
CA LYS A 134 -2.81 16.04 -10.29
C LYS A 134 -2.04 14.96 -11.03
N VAL A 135 -1.87 13.80 -10.44
CA VAL A 135 -1.14 12.69 -11.06
C VAL A 135 -2.03 11.93 -12.05
N ILE A 136 -3.28 11.67 -11.67
CA ILE A 136 -4.20 10.84 -12.46
C ILE A 136 -4.67 11.56 -13.72
N LYS A 137 -4.90 12.87 -13.66
CA LYS A 137 -5.43 13.68 -14.77
C LYS A 137 -4.39 14.14 -15.79
N LYS A 138 -3.26 13.54 -15.84
CA LYS A 138 -2.24 13.89 -16.84
C LYS A 138 -2.69 13.61 -18.28
#